data_6f95ea16dde242409d1ff58d964dd133
#
_entry.id   6f95ea16dde242409d1ff58d964dd133
#
_cell.length_a   1.000
_cell.length_b   1.000
_cell.length_c   1.000
_cell.angle_alpha   90.00
_cell.angle_beta   90.00
_cell.angle_gamma   90.00
#
_symmetry.space_group_name_H-M   'P 1'
#
loop_
_entity.id
_entity.type
_entity.pdbx_description
1 polymer ?
#
loop_
_entity_poly.entity_id
_entity_poly.type
_entity_poly.pdbx_seq_one_letter_code
_entity_poly.pdbx_strand_id
1 'polypeptide(L)'
;MKAVMYNYNTWIKYKKEENLIIDLENMLIRSGFTIINKIEHFFPHQGYTGLWLLAESHFAIHTFPEENKIYVEISSCVKKYFDKFIEEFKKYIT
;
A
#
# COMPACT_ATOMS: atom_id res chain seq x y z
N MET A 1 3.75 23.15 16.15
CA MET A 1 3.03 21.95 15.70
C MET A 1 3.95 20.74 15.81
N LYS A 2 3.45 19.65 16.34
CA LYS A 2 4.21 18.40 16.39
C LYS A 2 3.93 17.58 15.14
N ALA A 3 4.99 17.10 14.50
CA ALA A 3 4.83 16.14 13.42
C ALA A 3 4.54 14.76 14.03
N VAL A 4 3.55 14.08 13.50
CA VAL A 4 3.18 12.74 13.95
C VAL A 4 3.03 11.85 12.73
N MET A 5 3.63 10.66 12.79
CA MET A 5 3.47 9.66 11.71
C MET A 5 2.73 8.45 12.25
N TYR A 6 1.71 8.05 11.51
CA TYR A 6 0.95 6.83 11.75
C TYR A 6 1.45 5.77 10.80
N ASN A 7 1.72 4.59 11.32
CA ASN A 7 2.32 3.50 10.54
C ASN A 7 1.50 2.22 10.67
N TYR A 8 1.38 1.50 9.57
CA TYR A 8 0.73 0.20 9.57
C TYR A 8 1.44 -0.69 8.56
N ASN A 9 1.74 -1.90 8.97
CA ASN A 9 2.30 -2.89 8.06
C ASN A 9 1.72 -4.25 8.37
N THR A 10 1.63 -5.09 7.34
CA THR A 10 1.08 -6.42 7.53
C THR A 10 1.48 -7.32 6.36
N TRP A 11 1.37 -8.63 6.58
CA TRP A 11 1.50 -9.63 5.54
C TRP A 11 0.10 -10.08 5.16
N ILE A 12 -0.14 -10.22 3.86
CA ILE A 12 -1.39 -10.76 3.35
C ILE A 12 -1.10 -11.92 2.41
N LYS A 13 -2.13 -12.71 2.11
CA LYS A 13 -2.04 -13.80 1.17
C LYS A 13 -1.80 -13.26 -0.23
N TYR A 14 -1.01 -13.96 -1.03
CA TYR A 14 -0.67 -13.55 -2.39
C TYR A 14 -1.92 -13.35 -3.25
N LYS A 15 -1.90 -12.27 -4.02
CA LYS A 15 -2.88 -11.94 -5.06
C LYS A 15 -2.09 -11.49 -6.28
N LYS A 16 -2.65 -11.67 -7.48
CA LYS A 16 -1.98 -11.21 -8.71
C LYS A 16 -1.69 -9.71 -8.63
N GLU A 17 -0.45 -9.34 -8.94
CA GLU A 17 0.04 -7.97 -8.82
C GLU A 17 -0.84 -6.96 -9.53
N GLU A 18 -1.21 -7.23 -10.78
CA GLU A 18 -2.01 -6.28 -11.57
C GLU A 18 -3.33 -5.92 -10.91
N ASN A 19 -4.04 -6.92 -10.35
CA ASN A 19 -5.30 -6.69 -9.65
C ASN A 19 -5.07 -5.96 -8.32
N LEU A 20 -4.04 -6.38 -7.59
CA LEU A 20 -3.68 -5.79 -6.31
C LEU A 20 -3.32 -4.32 -6.45
N ILE A 21 -2.50 -3.99 -7.45
CA ILE A 21 -2.06 -2.61 -7.69
C ILE A 21 -3.26 -1.71 -7.95
N ILE A 22 -4.15 -2.14 -8.86
CA ILE A 22 -5.35 -1.36 -9.19
C ILE A 22 -6.22 -1.15 -7.96
N ASP A 23 -6.47 -2.22 -7.22
CA ASP A 23 -7.35 -2.16 -6.04
C ASP A 23 -6.78 -1.24 -4.97
N LEU A 24 -5.49 -1.36 -4.68
CA LEU A 24 -4.87 -0.56 -3.63
C LEU A 24 -4.68 0.91 -4.04
N GLU A 25 -4.36 1.17 -5.30
CA GLU A 25 -4.30 2.56 -5.77
C GLU A 25 -5.65 3.23 -5.66
N ASN A 26 -6.71 2.55 -6.08
CA ASN A 26 -8.07 3.09 -5.96
C ASN A 26 -8.44 3.32 -4.50
N MET A 27 -8.04 2.42 -3.63
CA MET A 27 -8.30 2.54 -2.19
C MET A 27 -7.58 3.75 -1.59
N LEU A 28 -6.32 4.00 -1.98
CA LEU A 28 -5.58 5.18 -1.55
C LEU A 28 -6.31 6.45 -1.97
N ILE A 29 -6.75 6.51 -3.23
CA ILE A 29 -7.46 7.69 -3.77
C ILE A 29 -8.79 7.91 -3.05
N ARG A 30 -9.57 6.85 -2.85
CA ARG A 30 -10.86 6.96 -2.13
C ARG A 30 -10.67 7.38 -0.68
N SER A 31 -9.53 7.04 -0.09
CA SER A 31 -9.23 7.42 1.30
C SER A 31 -8.88 8.90 1.45
N GLY A 32 -8.55 9.56 0.34
CA GLY A 32 -8.20 10.98 0.33
C GLY A 32 -6.77 11.29 -0.05
N PHE A 33 -5.93 10.26 -0.23
CA PHE A 33 -4.52 10.48 -0.58
C PHE A 33 -4.36 10.94 -2.02
N THR A 34 -3.38 11.82 -2.23
CA THR A 34 -2.95 12.23 -3.57
C THR A 34 -1.67 11.46 -3.91
N ILE A 35 -1.71 10.70 -5.00
CA ILE A 35 -0.51 10.00 -5.47
C ILE A 35 0.34 10.98 -6.26
N ILE A 36 1.54 11.28 -5.76
CA ILE A 36 2.46 12.22 -6.41
C ILE A 36 3.34 11.49 -7.42
N ASN A 37 3.84 10.30 -7.06
CA ASN A 37 4.72 9.54 -7.91
C ASN A 37 4.70 8.08 -7.50
N LYS A 38 5.19 7.22 -8.40
CA LYS A 38 5.28 5.80 -8.09
C LYS A 38 6.48 5.21 -8.83
N ILE A 39 7.19 4.29 -8.17
CA ILE A 39 8.30 3.54 -8.76
C ILE A 39 7.97 2.07 -8.60
N GLU A 40 8.15 1.31 -9.70
CA GLU A 40 7.82 -0.11 -9.72
C GLU A 40 8.97 -0.92 -10.28
N HIS A 41 9.13 -2.14 -9.76
CA HIS A 41 10.09 -3.08 -10.30
C HIS A 41 9.46 -4.47 -10.32
N PHE A 42 9.48 -5.10 -11.50
CA PHE A 42 9.08 -6.50 -11.69
C PHE A 42 10.34 -7.32 -11.79
N PHE A 43 10.55 -8.24 -10.85
CA PHE A 43 11.76 -9.06 -10.82
C PHE A 43 11.72 -10.12 -11.93
N PRO A 44 12.87 -10.46 -12.56
CA PRO A 44 12.89 -11.33 -13.76
C PRO A 44 12.19 -12.69 -13.62
N HIS A 45 12.31 -13.33 -12.47
CA HIS A 45 11.72 -14.65 -12.28
C HIS A 45 10.31 -14.54 -11.72
N GLN A 46 10.17 -13.80 -10.63
CA GLN A 46 8.87 -13.52 -10.00
C GLN A 46 9.06 -12.49 -8.90
N GLY A 47 7.97 -11.85 -8.54
CA GLY A 47 8.01 -10.85 -7.49
C GLY A 47 7.92 -9.43 -8.03
N TYR A 48 7.43 -8.55 -7.19
CA TYR A 48 7.16 -7.16 -7.53
C TYR A 48 7.38 -6.28 -6.31
N THR A 49 7.96 -5.11 -6.53
CA THR A 49 8.04 -4.08 -5.51
C THR A 49 7.50 -2.78 -6.08
N GLY A 50 6.57 -2.16 -5.38
CA GLY A 50 6.04 -0.85 -5.72
C GLY A 50 6.16 0.10 -4.55
N LEU A 51 6.56 1.34 -4.84
CA LEU A 51 6.67 2.40 -3.85
C LEU A 51 5.87 3.59 -4.35
N TRP A 52 4.99 4.11 -3.52
CA TRP A 52 4.15 5.25 -3.86
C TRP A 52 4.49 6.43 -2.96
N LEU A 53 4.84 7.55 -3.57
CA LEU A 53 4.97 8.82 -2.85
C LEU A 53 3.60 9.46 -2.84
N LEU A 54 3.08 9.68 -1.66
CA LEU A 54 1.79 10.36 -1.47
C LEU A 54 2.07 11.73 -0.88
N ALA A 55 1.12 12.65 -0.99
CA ALA A 55 1.27 13.94 -0.33
C ALA A 55 1.41 13.71 1.17
N GLU A 56 2.59 14.01 1.71
CA GLU A 56 2.97 13.88 3.13
C GLU A 56 2.87 12.44 3.67
N SER A 57 2.99 11.43 2.76
CA SER A 57 2.81 10.02 3.13
C SER A 57 3.53 9.13 2.13
N HIS A 58 3.60 7.84 2.42
CA HIS A 58 4.11 6.87 1.46
C HIS A 58 3.49 5.49 1.69
N PHE A 59 3.54 4.68 0.63
CA PHE A 59 2.93 3.35 0.61
C PHE A 59 3.85 2.40 -0.14
N ALA A 60 3.92 1.15 0.31
CA ALA A 60 4.80 0.16 -0.31
C ALA A 60 4.14 -1.20 -0.39
N ILE A 61 4.43 -1.93 -1.47
CA ILE A 61 4.02 -3.31 -1.66
C ILE A 61 5.25 -4.12 -2.07
N HIS A 62 5.44 -5.28 -1.44
CA HIS A 62 6.48 -6.24 -1.84
C HIS A 62 5.82 -7.61 -1.95
N THR A 63 5.84 -8.22 -3.14
CA THR A 63 5.23 -9.53 -3.32
C THR A 63 6.25 -10.64 -3.29
N PHE A 64 5.88 -11.75 -2.68
CA PHE A 64 6.70 -12.95 -2.58
C PHE A 64 5.86 -14.16 -3.02
N PRO A 65 5.63 -14.30 -4.34
CA PRO A 65 4.76 -15.38 -4.86
C PRO A 65 5.22 -16.78 -4.43
N GLU A 66 6.55 -16.99 -4.36
CA GLU A 66 7.11 -18.27 -3.95
C GLU A 66 6.76 -18.64 -2.52
N GLU A 67 6.43 -17.67 -1.69
CA GLU A 67 6.00 -17.89 -0.30
C GLU A 67 4.52 -17.62 -0.10
N ASN A 68 3.80 -17.38 -1.18
CA ASN A 68 2.35 -17.12 -1.18
C ASN A 68 1.97 -15.96 -0.27
N LYS A 69 2.79 -14.89 -0.23
CA LYS A 69 2.49 -13.75 0.64
C LYS A 69 2.98 -12.43 0.05
N ILE A 70 2.40 -11.37 0.56
CA ILE A 70 2.67 -9.99 0.16
C ILE A 70 2.84 -9.16 1.42
N TYR A 71 3.86 -8.31 1.44
CA TYR A 71 4.05 -7.33 2.49
C TYR A 71 3.47 -6.00 2.04
N VAL A 72 2.69 -5.35 2.91
CA VAL A 72 2.05 -4.06 2.63
C VAL A 72 2.38 -3.11 3.77
N GLU A 73 2.74 -1.88 3.43
CA GLU A 73 3.13 -0.88 4.42
C GLU A 73 2.63 0.49 4.02
N ILE A 74 2.08 1.23 4.99
CA ILE A 74 1.67 2.62 4.77
C ILE A 74 2.12 3.47 5.96
N SER A 75 2.62 4.67 5.66
CA SER A 75 2.98 5.66 6.67
C SER A 75 2.41 7.01 6.26
N SER A 76 1.73 7.69 7.19
CA SER A 76 1.07 8.96 6.88
C SER A 76 1.01 9.86 8.10
N CYS A 77 1.11 11.16 7.87
CA CYS A 77 0.86 12.15 8.91
C CYS A 77 -0.59 12.63 8.90
N VAL A 78 -1.42 12.13 7.97
CA VAL A 78 -2.83 12.55 7.85
C VAL A 78 -3.72 11.45 8.43
N LYS A 79 -4.04 11.58 9.71
CA LYS A 79 -4.80 10.56 10.45
C LYS A 79 -6.11 10.18 9.77
N LYS A 80 -6.86 11.17 9.29
CA LYS A 80 -8.17 10.96 8.66
C LYS A 80 -8.07 10.01 7.46
N TYR A 81 -7.10 10.24 6.59
CA TYR A 81 -6.90 9.41 5.39
C TYR A 81 -6.35 8.03 5.78
N PHE A 82 -5.42 8.03 6.71
CA PHE A 82 -4.81 6.80 7.21
C PHE A 82 -5.88 5.86 7.80
N ASP A 83 -6.72 6.37 8.69
CA ASP A 83 -7.77 5.57 9.33
C ASP A 83 -8.75 5.01 8.30
N LYS A 84 -9.12 5.82 7.33
CA LYS A 84 -10.05 5.39 6.29
C LYS A 84 -9.45 4.29 5.43
N PHE A 85 -8.18 4.43 5.05
CA PHE A 85 -7.49 3.40 4.29
C PHE A 85 -7.43 2.08 5.06
N ILE A 86 -7.03 2.12 6.33
CA ILE A 86 -6.93 0.92 7.17
C ILE A 86 -8.28 0.21 7.27
N GLU A 87 -9.36 0.97 7.47
CA GLU A 87 -10.70 0.40 7.57
C GLU A 87 -11.08 -0.36 6.28
N GLU A 88 -10.89 0.26 5.13
CA GLU A 88 -11.18 -0.38 3.84
C GLU A 88 -10.25 -1.57 3.58
N PHE A 89 -8.97 -1.40 3.89
CA PHE A 89 -7.97 -2.44 3.66
C PHE A 89 -8.28 -3.71 4.45
N LYS A 90 -8.67 -3.57 5.71
CA LYS A 90 -9.02 -4.72 6.54
C LYS A 90 -10.22 -5.49 5.99
N LYS A 91 -11.18 -4.79 5.41
CA LYS A 91 -12.32 -5.43 4.73
C LYS A 91 -11.86 -6.15 3.46
N TYR A 92 -10.96 -5.54 2.72
CA TYR A 92 -10.46 -6.06 1.46
C TYR A 92 -9.73 -7.40 1.63
N ILE A 93 -8.97 -7.56 2.71
CA ILE A 93 -8.16 -8.75 2.94
C ILE A 93 -8.87 -9.88 3.69
N THR A 94 -10.11 -9.68 4.11
CA THR A 94 -10.89 -10.73 4.81
C THR A 94 -11.69 -11.61 3.86
#